data_407d73a84174421d1017528276a339b8
#
_entry.id   407d73a84174421d1017528276a339b8
#
_cell.length_a   1.000
_cell.length_b   1.000
_cell.length_c   1.000
_cell.angle_alpha   90.00
_cell.angle_beta   90.00
_cell.angle_gamma   90.00
#
_symmetry.space_group_name_H-M   'P 1'
#
loop_
_entity.id
_entity.type
_entity.pdbx_description
1 polymer ?
#
loop_
_entity_poly.entity_id
_entity_poly.type
_entity_poly.pdbx_seq_one_letter_code
_entity_poly.pdbx_strand_id
1 'polypeptide(L)'
;MIINEKKLVFFLFVLISTQAIAQKRTEDFKVVDAYVKSLGTLDTLNMGTITFIVTKKFPDPKDKVRAIFDWIAFNISFDCKAANKNGNEKNDAEAVLKFRKATASGYAALFQDMCSVVKVRCLTVDGYLKNNVEQFTAKPDEFNHTWDVVQLGESPETWFYIDPTLGSGITDDRVTVYTKQYNDAYFFADKTIFNYQHLPDNHAWLLGPGTKSSSNFFSLPLVKNAAYEYGISNFLPNNGYIKANTKKAVQFSFKASSSAAIDIVALAI
;
A
#
# COMPACT_ATOMS: atom_id res chain seq x y z
N MET A 1 -46.57 4.96 -12.57
CA MET A 1 -45.38 5.44 -11.88
C MET A 1 -44.33 5.73 -12.96
N ILE A 2 -44.20 6.98 -13.36
CA ILE A 2 -43.27 7.39 -14.44
C ILE A 2 -41.90 7.52 -13.82
N ILE A 3 -41.02 6.56 -14.09
CA ILE A 3 -39.60 6.63 -13.71
C ILE A 3 -38.98 7.69 -14.58
N ASN A 4 -38.42 8.73 -13.95
CA ASN A 4 -37.84 9.87 -14.62
C ASN A 4 -36.49 9.44 -15.27
N GLU A 5 -36.52 9.13 -16.56
CA GLU A 5 -35.38 8.65 -17.35
C GLU A 5 -34.12 9.51 -17.25
N LYS A 6 -34.25 10.80 -16.95
CA LYS A 6 -33.10 11.70 -16.76
C LYS A 6 -32.24 11.35 -15.54
N LYS A 7 -32.84 10.74 -14.49
CA LYS A 7 -32.06 10.30 -13.31
C LYS A 7 -31.33 8.98 -13.56
N LEU A 8 -31.89 8.12 -14.40
CA LEU A 8 -31.26 6.84 -14.77
C LEU A 8 -30.03 7.06 -15.66
N VAL A 9 -30.14 8.01 -16.62
CA VAL A 9 -29.01 8.37 -17.52
C VAL A 9 -27.86 9.02 -16.75
N PHE A 10 -28.16 9.86 -15.73
CA PHE A 10 -27.12 10.47 -14.88
C PHE A 10 -26.40 9.42 -14.02
N PHE A 11 -27.11 8.43 -13.51
CA PHE A 11 -26.53 7.34 -12.72
C PHE A 11 -25.65 6.41 -13.58
N LEU A 12 -26.06 6.15 -14.82
CA LEU A 12 -25.27 5.37 -15.78
C LEU A 12 -24.00 6.09 -16.21
N PHE A 13 -24.04 7.42 -16.36
CA PHE A 13 -22.87 8.24 -16.71
C PHE A 13 -21.83 8.30 -15.59
N VAL A 14 -22.25 8.34 -14.31
CA VAL A 14 -21.37 8.29 -13.13
C VAL A 14 -20.71 6.91 -13.01
N LEU A 15 -21.41 5.82 -13.30
CA LEU A 15 -20.85 4.46 -13.32
C LEU A 15 -19.80 4.28 -14.42
N ILE A 16 -20.03 4.84 -15.62
CA ILE A 16 -19.08 4.77 -16.74
C ILE A 16 -17.81 5.58 -16.42
N SER A 17 -17.94 6.74 -15.78
CA SER A 17 -16.80 7.59 -15.43
C SER A 17 -15.91 6.97 -14.34
N THR A 18 -16.48 6.26 -13.37
CA THR A 18 -15.70 5.58 -12.31
C THR A 18 -14.96 4.35 -12.84
N GLN A 19 -15.55 3.62 -13.78
CA GLN A 19 -14.88 2.49 -14.44
C GLN A 19 -13.72 2.95 -15.32
N ALA A 20 -13.88 4.06 -16.05
CA ALA A 20 -12.82 4.64 -16.89
C ALA A 20 -11.61 5.11 -16.07
N ILE A 21 -11.82 5.62 -14.85
CA ILE A 21 -10.72 6.08 -13.98
C ILE A 21 -9.94 4.90 -13.39
N ALA A 22 -10.62 3.86 -12.92
CA ALA A 22 -9.96 2.68 -12.37
C ALA A 22 -9.18 1.90 -13.47
N GLN A 23 -9.77 1.73 -14.64
CA GLN A 23 -9.13 1.06 -15.76
C GLN A 23 -7.96 1.87 -16.34
N LYS A 24 -8.05 3.20 -16.37
CA LYS A 24 -6.98 4.09 -16.82
C LYS A 24 -5.76 4.01 -15.91
N ARG A 25 -5.94 3.83 -14.61
CA ARG A 25 -4.83 3.75 -13.63
C ARG A 25 -3.95 2.51 -13.84
N THR A 26 -4.52 1.36 -14.19
CA THR A 26 -3.78 0.12 -14.46
C THR A 26 -3.14 0.09 -15.84
N GLU A 27 -3.69 0.83 -16.81
CA GLU A 27 -3.11 0.89 -18.18
C GLU A 27 -1.90 1.83 -18.25
N ASP A 28 -1.86 2.88 -17.45
CA ASP A 28 -0.82 3.90 -17.49
C ASP A 28 0.60 3.36 -17.23
N PHE A 29 0.77 2.22 -16.54
CA PHE A 29 2.08 1.68 -16.18
C PHE A 29 2.48 0.38 -16.87
N LYS A 30 1.65 -0.21 -17.73
CA LYS A 30 1.95 -1.49 -18.39
C LYS A 30 3.32 -1.52 -19.10
N VAL A 31 3.70 -0.42 -19.70
CA VAL A 31 4.99 -0.30 -20.41
C VAL A 31 6.14 -0.30 -19.42
N VAL A 32 5.98 0.40 -18.29
CA VAL A 32 6.96 0.46 -17.21
C VAL A 32 7.14 -0.92 -16.59
N ASP A 33 6.03 -1.53 -16.19
CA ASP A 33 5.99 -2.84 -15.51
C ASP A 33 6.62 -3.94 -16.40
N ALA A 34 6.28 -3.97 -17.69
CA ALA A 34 6.85 -4.92 -18.65
C ALA A 34 8.36 -4.72 -18.83
N TYR A 35 8.81 -3.45 -18.91
CA TYR A 35 10.22 -3.15 -19.01
C TYR A 35 10.98 -3.62 -17.76
N VAL A 36 10.51 -3.26 -16.58
CA VAL A 36 11.18 -3.61 -15.31
C VAL A 36 11.23 -5.13 -15.13
N LYS A 37 10.15 -5.85 -15.41
CA LYS A 37 10.14 -7.33 -15.41
C LYS A 37 11.20 -7.93 -16.33
N SER A 38 11.47 -7.31 -17.47
CA SER A 38 12.47 -7.81 -18.43
C SER A 38 13.91 -7.65 -17.96
N LEU A 39 14.19 -6.80 -16.96
CA LEU A 39 15.55 -6.50 -16.49
C LEU A 39 16.11 -7.58 -15.54
N GLY A 40 15.24 -8.31 -14.84
CA GLY A 40 15.65 -9.27 -13.82
C GLY A 40 16.29 -8.60 -12.60
N THR A 41 17.17 -9.34 -11.92
CA THR A 41 17.70 -8.98 -10.60
C THR A 41 18.79 -7.92 -10.63
N LEU A 42 19.52 -7.78 -11.75
CA LEU A 42 20.65 -6.87 -11.89
C LEU A 42 21.71 -7.08 -10.78
N ASP A 43 22.04 -8.35 -10.50
CA ASP A 43 22.98 -8.74 -9.47
C ASP A 43 24.38 -8.13 -9.72
N THR A 44 25.14 -7.94 -8.66
CA THR A 44 26.48 -7.35 -8.66
C THR A 44 26.60 -5.87 -9.00
N LEU A 45 25.51 -5.20 -9.39
CA LEU A 45 25.51 -3.77 -9.67
C LEU A 45 25.24 -2.94 -8.40
N ASN A 46 25.84 -1.76 -8.34
CA ASN A 46 25.55 -0.81 -7.26
C ASN A 46 24.19 -0.11 -7.47
N MET A 47 23.68 0.49 -6.42
CA MET A 47 22.36 1.15 -6.38
C MET A 47 22.21 2.19 -7.50
N GLY A 48 23.19 3.06 -7.70
CA GLY A 48 23.13 4.11 -8.73
C GLY A 48 23.01 3.53 -10.14
N THR A 49 23.76 2.47 -10.45
CA THR A 49 23.70 1.77 -11.74
C THR A 49 22.36 1.07 -11.92
N ILE A 50 21.87 0.38 -10.89
CA ILE A 50 20.52 -0.26 -10.92
C ILE A 50 19.46 0.79 -11.20
N THR A 51 19.47 1.88 -10.42
CA THR A 51 18.47 2.97 -10.57
C THR A 51 18.52 3.56 -11.98
N PHE A 52 19.71 3.82 -12.51
CA PHE A 52 19.86 4.32 -13.88
C PHE A 52 19.26 3.35 -14.90
N ILE A 53 19.61 2.06 -14.84
CA ILE A 53 19.10 1.05 -15.78
C ILE A 53 17.56 0.97 -15.71
N VAL A 54 17.02 0.93 -14.51
CA VAL A 54 15.58 0.79 -14.27
C VAL A 54 14.80 1.99 -14.79
N THR A 55 15.37 3.19 -14.71
CA THR A 55 14.65 4.44 -15.00
C THR A 55 15.01 5.12 -16.33
N LYS A 56 16.11 4.74 -16.99
CA LYS A 56 16.66 5.46 -18.15
C LYS A 56 15.71 5.62 -19.34
N LYS A 57 14.72 4.76 -19.47
CA LYS A 57 13.73 4.82 -20.57
C LYS A 57 12.58 5.80 -20.31
N PHE A 58 12.44 6.25 -19.08
CA PHE A 58 11.28 7.03 -18.65
C PHE A 58 11.69 8.47 -18.33
N PRO A 59 11.26 9.47 -19.13
CA PRO A 59 11.50 10.88 -18.82
C PRO A 59 10.63 11.37 -17.67
N ASP A 60 9.39 10.88 -17.54
CA ASP A 60 8.43 11.33 -16.55
C ASP A 60 8.84 10.84 -15.14
N PRO A 61 8.89 11.73 -14.12
CA PRO A 61 9.18 11.35 -12.75
C PRO A 61 8.22 10.29 -12.18
N LYS A 62 6.95 10.31 -12.59
CA LYS A 62 5.94 9.33 -12.17
C LYS A 62 6.30 7.91 -12.62
N ASP A 63 6.73 7.77 -13.88
CA ASP A 63 7.15 6.50 -14.44
C ASP A 63 8.46 6.01 -13.83
N LYS A 64 9.40 6.92 -13.51
CA LYS A 64 10.63 6.57 -12.80
C LYS A 64 10.34 6.01 -11.42
N VAL A 65 9.43 6.66 -10.67
CA VAL A 65 9.00 6.21 -9.34
C VAL A 65 8.33 4.84 -9.43
N ARG A 66 7.48 4.62 -10.46
CA ARG A 66 6.88 3.30 -10.71
C ARG A 66 7.93 2.24 -10.99
N ALA A 67 8.88 2.54 -11.85
CA ALA A 67 9.95 1.61 -12.20
C ALA A 67 10.80 1.22 -10.98
N ILE A 68 11.10 2.15 -10.09
CA ILE A 68 11.81 1.89 -8.83
C ILE A 68 10.96 0.99 -7.92
N PHE A 69 9.68 1.31 -7.73
CA PHE A 69 8.75 0.51 -6.93
C PHE A 69 8.69 -0.92 -7.43
N ASP A 70 8.47 -1.12 -8.72
CA ASP A 70 8.36 -2.44 -9.34
C ASP A 70 9.64 -3.25 -9.17
N TRP A 71 10.81 -2.61 -9.44
CA TRP A 71 12.07 -3.34 -9.32
C TRP A 71 12.32 -3.81 -7.88
N ILE A 72 12.07 -2.95 -6.88
CA ILE A 72 12.18 -3.31 -5.47
C ILE A 72 11.18 -4.43 -5.13
N ALA A 73 9.92 -4.28 -5.51
CA ALA A 73 8.89 -5.25 -5.23
C ALA A 73 9.19 -6.63 -5.86
N PHE A 74 9.82 -6.68 -7.03
CA PHE A 74 10.17 -7.93 -7.69
C PHE A 74 11.45 -8.56 -7.12
N ASN A 75 12.42 -7.77 -6.65
CA ASN A 75 13.77 -8.25 -6.39
C ASN A 75 14.16 -8.29 -4.91
N ILE A 76 13.40 -7.65 -4.02
CA ILE A 76 13.64 -7.68 -2.58
C ILE A 76 12.60 -8.57 -1.91
N SER A 77 13.02 -9.39 -0.94
CA SER A 77 12.15 -10.24 -0.15
C SER A 77 12.04 -9.71 1.28
N PHE A 78 10.89 -9.90 1.94
CA PHE A 78 10.74 -9.50 3.33
C PHE A 78 11.54 -10.44 4.24
N ASP A 79 12.30 -9.88 5.18
CA ASP A 79 13.09 -10.62 6.14
C ASP A 79 12.28 -10.87 7.43
N CYS A 80 11.47 -11.95 7.41
CA CYS A 80 10.70 -12.35 8.58
C CYS A 80 11.58 -12.63 9.80
N LYS A 81 12.82 -13.13 9.59
CA LYS A 81 13.73 -13.43 10.69
C LYS A 81 14.23 -12.17 11.36
N ALA A 82 14.58 -11.14 10.58
CA ALA A 82 14.98 -9.85 11.09
C ALA A 82 13.80 -9.14 11.80
N ALA A 83 12.62 -9.16 11.20
CA ALA A 83 11.41 -8.54 11.76
C ALA A 83 11.01 -9.14 13.13
N ASN A 84 11.25 -10.44 13.35
CA ASN A 84 10.96 -11.12 14.63
C ASN A 84 12.07 -11.00 15.67
N LYS A 85 13.22 -10.45 15.30
CA LYS A 85 14.30 -10.16 16.26
C LYS A 85 14.20 -8.69 16.65
N ASN A 86 14.07 -8.39 17.93
CA ASN A 86 14.24 -7.03 18.48
C ASN A 86 15.71 -6.57 18.34
N GLY A 87 16.28 -6.64 17.14
CA GLY A 87 17.68 -6.41 16.85
C GLY A 87 17.94 -5.24 15.91
N ASN A 88 19.00 -4.49 16.19
CA ASN A 88 19.56 -3.41 15.36
C ASN A 88 20.15 -3.97 14.02
N GLU A 89 19.36 -4.62 13.19
CA GLU A 89 19.83 -4.99 11.87
C GLU A 89 19.91 -3.73 11.00
N LYS A 90 21.02 -3.59 10.29
CA LYS A 90 21.25 -2.46 9.38
C LYS A 90 20.20 -2.51 8.26
N ASN A 91 19.27 -1.57 8.30
CA ASN A 91 18.28 -1.37 7.26
C ASN A 91 18.72 -0.32 6.22
N ASP A 92 20.03 -0.20 5.95
CA ASP A 92 20.52 0.68 4.91
C ASP A 92 20.38 0.04 3.51
N ALA A 93 20.29 0.89 2.50
CA ALA A 93 20.02 0.47 1.12
C ALA A 93 21.14 -0.47 0.57
N GLU A 94 22.40 -0.31 0.97
CA GLU A 94 23.49 -1.17 0.52
C GLU A 94 23.37 -2.58 1.08
N ALA A 95 23.03 -2.72 2.35
CA ALA A 95 22.77 -4.02 2.97
C ALA A 95 21.57 -4.72 2.32
N VAL A 96 20.49 -3.96 2.05
CA VAL A 96 19.32 -4.50 1.36
C VAL A 96 19.68 -5.03 -0.03
N LEU A 97 20.45 -4.27 -0.80
CA LEU A 97 20.90 -4.71 -2.13
C LEU A 97 21.80 -5.94 -2.06
N LYS A 98 22.70 -5.99 -1.09
CA LYS A 98 23.63 -7.12 -0.90
C LYS A 98 22.90 -8.41 -0.55
N PHE A 99 21.93 -8.35 0.36
CA PHE A 99 21.25 -9.53 0.88
C PHE A 99 19.91 -9.84 0.19
N ARG A 100 19.40 -8.91 -0.62
CA ARG A 100 18.09 -9.00 -1.31
C ARG A 100 16.94 -9.29 -0.33
N LYS A 101 17.10 -8.85 0.91
CA LYS A 101 16.13 -8.98 1.99
C LYS A 101 16.13 -7.71 2.84
N ALA A 102 14.93 -7.36 3.33
CA ALA A 102 14.76 -6.19 4.19
C ALA A 102 13.54 -6.35 5.10
N THR A 103 13.54 -5.64 6.22
CA THR A 103 12.34 -5.24 6.96
C THR A 103 11.71 -4.01 6.30
N ALA A 104 10.57 -3.53 6.79
CA ALA A 104 9.88 -2.38 6.21
C ALA A 104 10.78 -1.13 6.12
N SER A 105 11.57 -0.84 7.15
CA SER A 105 12.50 0.29 7.12
C SER A 105 13.59 0.16 6.06
N GLY A 106 14.06 -1.05 5.77
CA GLY A 106 15.03 -1.28 4.70
C GLY A 106 14.42 -1.12 3.30
N TYR A 107 13.18 -1.57 3.10
CA TYR A 107 12.45 -1.31 1.86
C TYR A 107 12.29 0.19 1.62
N ALA A 108 11.85 0.94 2.64
CA ALA A 108 11.66 2.38 2.55
C ALA A 108 12.99 3.11 2.31
N ALA A 109 14.06 2.75 3.03
CA ALA A 109 15.38 3.36 2.83
C ALA A 109 15.89 3.14 1.39
N LEU A 110 15.79 1.92 0.86
CA LEU A 110 16.21 1.64 -0.52
C LEU A 110 15.39 2.44 -1.53
N PHE A 111 14.07 2.49 -1.33
CA PHE A 111 13.19 3.25 -2.21
C PHE A 111 13.50 4.74 -2.20
N GLN A 112 13.67 5.34 -1.01
CA GLN A 112 14.04 6.75 -0.84
C GLN A 112 15.38 7.06 -1.52
N ASP A 113 16.40 6.22 -1.33
CA ASP A 113 17.72 6.44 -1.89
C ASP A 113 17.70 6.34 -3.43
N MET A 114 16.99 5.36 -4.00
CA MET A 114 16.81 5.25 -5.44
C MET A 114 16.01 6.46 -6.02
N CYS A 115 15.01 6.96 -5.31
CA CYS A 115 14.30 8.19 -5.69
C CYS A 115 15.25 9.41 -5.69
N SER A 116 16.15 9.49 -4.72
CA SER A 116 17.15 10.57 -4.63
C SER A 116 18.09 10.58 -5.83
N VAL A 117 18.51 9.41 -6.35
CA VAL A 117 19.31 9.29 -7.57
C VAL A 117 18.64 9.93 -8.78
N VAL A 118 17.32 9.80 -8.90
CA VAL A 118 16.53 10.38 -10.01
C VAL A 118 15.93 11.76 -9.68
N LYS A 119 16.36 12.37 -8.56
CA LYS A 119 15.94 13.70 -8.10
C LYS A 119 14.45 13.83 -7.83
N VAL A 120 13.82 12.76 -7.40
CA VAL A 120 12.43 12.76 -6.90
C VAL A 120 12.46 12.90 -5.38
N ARG A 121 11.72 13.87 -4.86
CA ARG A 121 11.60 14.06 -3.42
C ARG A 121 10.78 12.93 -2.81
N CYS A 122 11.42 12.16 -1.94
CA CYS A 122 10.84 11.04 -1.21
C CYS A 122 11.22 11.14 0.26
N LEU A 123 10.31 10.82 1.16
CA LEU A 123 10.54 10.81 2.60
C LEU A 123 9.99 9.50 3.17
N THR A 124 10.72 8.91 4.10
CA THR A 124 10.24 7.78 4.87
C THR A 124 9.33 8.23 6.01
N VAL A 125 8.32 7.43 6.31
CA VAL A 125 7.33 7.68 7.36
C VAL A 125 7.25 6.46 8.25
N ASP A 126 7.54 6.63 9.54
CA ASP A 126 7.33 5.60 10.55
C ASP A 126 5.91 5.68 11.11
N GLY A 127 5.37 4.53 11.52
CA GLY A 127 4.04 4.49 12.10
C GLY A 127 3.56 3.08 12.43
N TYR A 128 2.27 2.99 12.69
CA TYR A 128 1.60 1.72 12.91
C TYR A 128 1.05 1.15 11.60
N LEU A 129 1.31 -0.14 11.41
CA LEU A 129 0.60 -0.99 10.47
C LEU A 129 -0.32 -1.92 11.26
N LYS A 130 -1.60 -1.92 10.90
CA LYS A 130 -2.59 -2.86 11.42
C LYS A 130 -2.82 -3.95 10.39
N ASN A 131 -2.36 -5.17 10.66
CA ASN A 131 -2.37 -6.28 9.70
C ASN A 131 -2.90 -7.60 10.27
N ASN A 132 -3.16 -7.67 11.58
CA ASN A 132 -3.74 -8.86 12.20
C ASN A 132 -4.84 -8.50 13.23
N VAL A 133 -5.68 -9.49 13.58
CA VAL A 133 -6.84 -9.29 14.47
C VAL A 133 -6.44 -9.12 15.94
N GLU A 134 -5.28 -9.60 16.35
CA GLU A 134 -4.80 -9.50 17.73
C GLU A 134 -4.58 -8.04 18.15
N GLN A 135 -4.26 -7.18 17.17
CA GLN A 135 -4.03 -5.75 17.39
C GLN A 135 -5.29 -4.97 17.82
N PHE A 136 -6.49 -5.55 17.72
CA PHE A 136 -7.70 -4.94 18.29
C PHE A 136 -7.71 -4.95 19.82
N THR A 137 -7.01 -5.89 20.42
CA THR A 137 -6.94 -6.05 21.90
C THR A 137 -5.57 -5.78 22.46
N ALA A 138 -4.52 -5.92 21.65
CA ALA A 138 -3.13 -5.72 22.01
C ALA A 138 -2.45 -4.84 20.96
N LYS A 139 -2.63 -3.52 21.10
CA LYS A 139 -1.94 -2.54 20.26
C LYS A 139 -0.41 -2.68 20.46
N PRO A 140 0.41 -2.61 19.38
CA PRO A 140 1.87 -2.56 19.52
C PRO A 140 2.31 -1.37 20.40
N ASP A 141 3.29 -1.59 21.26
CA ASP A 141 3.86 -0.54 22.13
C ASP A 141 4.66 0.47 21.31
N GLU A 142 5.33 0.00 20.25
CA GLU A 142 6.16 0.80 19.36
C GLU A 142 5.62 0.78 17.92
N PHE A 143 6.08 1.72 17.10
CA PHE A 143 5.80 1.69 15.67
C PHE A 143 6.39 0.42 15.04
N ASN A 144 5.60 -0.22 14.21
CA ASN A 144 5.91 -1.54 13.66
C ASN A 144 6.06 -1.55 12.14
N HIS A 145 6.01 -0.37 11.50
CA HIS A 145 6.10 -0.27 10.05
C HIS A 145 6.70 1.06 9.59
N THR A 146 7.25 1.03 8.38
CA THR A 146 7.80 2.20 7.68
C THR A 146 7.36 2.12 6.21
N TRP A 147 6.92 3.24 5.67
CA TRP A 147 6.55 3.39 4.25
C TRP A 147 7.11 4.70 3.71
N ASP A 148 6.74 5.06 2.48
CA ASP A 148 7.23 6.26 1.83
C ASP A 148 6.11 7.20 1.41
N VAL A 149 6.47 8.48 1.31
CA VAL A 149 5.69 9.49 0.62
C VAL A 149 6.55 10.17 -0.43
N VAL A 150 6.03 10.28 -1.65
CA VAL A 150 6.72 10.97 -2.75
C VAL A 150 5.98 12.23 -3.14
N GLN A 151 6.73 13.27 -3.45
CA GLN A 151 6.19 14.52 -3.98
C GLN A 151 6.42 14.59 -5.49
N LEU A 152 5.32 14.73 -6.24
CA LEU A 152 5.35 14.97 -7.68
C LEU A 152 4.66 16.30 -7.96
N GLY A 153 5.43 17.31 -8.35
CA GLY A 153 4.97 18.70 -8.51
C GLY A 153 5.39 19.60 -7.37
N GLU A 154 4.83 20.80 -7.32
CA GLU A 154 5.28 21.89 -6.43
C GLU A 154 4.33 22.17 -5.25
N SER A 155 3.18 21.48 -5.16
CA SER A 155 2.13 21.71 -4.15
C SER A 155 2.08 20.57 -3.13
N PRO A 156 1.72 20.84 -1.86
CA PRO A 156 1.51 19.77 -0.85
C PRO A 156 0.49 18.70 -1.24
N GLU A 157 -0.50 19.05 -2.07
CA GLU A 157 -1.51 18.12 -2.57
C GLU A 157 -0.94 17.08 -3.55
N THR A 158 0.31 17.25 -3.99
CA THR A 158 1.02 16.31 -4.88
C THR A 158 1.75 15.20 -4.14
N TRP A 159 1.61 15.07 -2.85
CA TRP A 159 2.16 13.95 -2.08
C TRP A 159 1.32 12.69 -2.25
N PHE A 160 2.02 11.56 -2.44
CA PHE A 160 1.43 10.25 -2.68
C PHE A 160 2.04 9.20 -1.75
N TYR A 161 1.21 8.28 -1.25
CA TYR A 161 1.65 7.12 -0.49
C TYR A 161 2.26 6.06 -1.39
N ILE A 162 3.37 5.48 -0.94
CA ILE A 162 4.00 4.31 -1.52
C ILE A 162 4.42 3.36 -0.40
N ASP A 163 4.06 2.10 -0.52
CA ASP A 163 4.54 1.06 0.39
C ASP A 163 5.16 -0.08 -0.41
N PRO A 164 6.48 -0.05 -0.65
CA PRO A 164 7.15 -1.08 -1.42
C PRO A 164 7.21 -2.43 -0.68
N THR A 165 7.08 -2.43 0.64
CA THR A 165 7.02 -3.67 1.45
C THR A 165 5.75 -4.45 1.15
N LEU A 166 4.60 -3.82 1.34
CA LEU A 166 3.29 -4.43 1.08
C LEU A 166 3.03 -4.62 -0.42
N GLY A 167 3.65 -3.79 -1.26
CA GLY A 167 3.65 -3.97 -2.71
C GLY A 167 4.40 -5.21 -3.18
N SER A 168 5.35 -5.73 -2.38
CA SER A 168 6.20 -6.87 -2.76
C SER A 168 5.59 -8.23 -2.42
N GLY A 169 4.74 -8.31 -1.40
CA GLY A 169 4.17 -9.58 -0.96
C GLY A 169 3.50 -9.54 0.41
N ILE A 170 3.20 -10.72 0.92
CA ILE A 170 2.48 -10.93 2.17
C ILE A 170 3.26 -11.84 3.12
N THR A 171 2.98 -11.71 4.41
CA THR A 171 3.43 -12.66 5.43
C THR A 171 2.25 -13.42 6.02
N ASP A 172 2.54 -14.57 6.65
CA ASP A 172 1.61 -15.18 7.57
C ASP A 172 1.40 -14.30 8.83
N ASP A 173 0.36 -14.57 9.61
CA ASP A 173 0.01 -13.75 10.79
C ASP A 173 1.12 -13.72 11.87
N ARG A 174 1.99 -14.74 11.89
CA ARG A 174 3.15 -14.83 12.81
C ARG A 174 4.43 -14.22 12.27
N VAL A 175 4.38 -13.68 11.04
CA VAL A 175 5.54 -13.12 10.33
C VAL A 175 6.70 -14.14 10.23
N THR A 176 6.39 -15.41 9.98
CA THR A 176 7.40 -16.49 9.86
C THR A 176 7.68 -16.86 8.41
N VAL A 177 6.68 -16.74 7.54
CA VAL A 177 6.77 -17.05 6.12
C VAL A 177 6.40 -15.83 5.28
N TYR A 178 7.28 -15.48 4.35
CA TYR A 178 7.00 -14.46 3.33
C TYR A 178 6.64 -15.14 2.01
N THR A 179 5.55 -14.68 1.41
CA THR A 179 5.14 -15.08 0.07
C THR A 179 5.19 -13.87 -0.86
N LYS A 180 5.98 -13.97 -1.93
CA LYS A 180 6.06 -12.92 -2.94
C LYS A 180 4.72 -12.85 -3.69
N GLN A 181 4.06 -11.69 -3.58
CA GLN A 181 2.79 -11.42 -4.23
C GLN A 181 2.70 -9.94 -4.55
N TYR A 182 3.10 -9.59 -5.76
CA TYR A 182 3.09 -8.20 -6.21
C TYR A 182 1.69 -7.60 -6.13
N ASN A 183 1.60 -6.40 -5.54
CA ASN A 183 0.36 -5.64 -5.42
C ASN A 183 0.61 -4.16 -5.67
N ASP A 184 0.19 -3.66 -6.83
CA ASP A 184 0.38 -2.27 -7.25
C ASP A 184 -0.62 -1.29 -6.61
N ALA A 185 -1.61 -1.76 -5.86
CA ALA A 185 -2.50 -0.90 -5.09
C ALA A 185 -1.76 -0.10 -4.00
N TYR A 186 -0.56 -0.54 -3.61
CA TYR A 186 0.35 0.18 -2.71
C TYR A 186 1.24 1.22 -3.43
N PHE A 187 1.12 1.34 -4.74
CA PHE A 187 1.73 2.41 -5.51
C PHE A 187 0.71 3.53 -5.74
N PHE A 188 0.99 4.74 -5.26
CA PHE A 188 0.02 5.85 -5.21
C PHE A 188 -1.32 5.41 -4.60
N ALA A 189 -1.21 4.74 -3.47
CA ALA A 189 -2.34 4.12 -2.79
C ALA A 189 -3.49 5.12 -2.55
N ASP A 190 -4.73 4.62 -2.63
CA ASP A 190 -5.90 5.41 -2.23
C ASP A 190 -5.75 5.87 -0.78
N LYS A 191 -5.80 7.17 -0.57
CA LYS A 191 -5.50 7.78 0.73
C LYS A 191 -6.46 7.36 1.83
N THR A 192 -7.72 7.12 1.50
CA THR A 192 -8.73 6.70 2.46
C THR A 192 -8.53 5.25 2.89
N ILE A 193 -8.31 4.37 1.91
CA ILE A 193 -8.12 2.94 2.15
C ILE A 193 -6.79 2.72 2.88
N PHE A 194 -5.73 3.39 2.46
CA PHE A 194 -4.41 3.31 3.09
C PHE A 194 -4.47 3.65 4.58
N ASN A 195 -5.23 4.69 4.95
CA ASN A 195 -5.37 5.15 6.32
C ASN A 195 -6.23 4.22 7.22
N TYR A 196 -6.91 3.21 6.68
CA TYR A 196 -7.47 2.12 7.48
C TYR A 196 -6.41 1.15 8.00
N GLN A 197 -5.30 1.04 7.28
CA GLN A 197 -4.22 0.11 7.60
C GLN A 197 -3.00 0.81 8.22
N HIS A 198 -2.76 2.09 7.89
CA HIS A 198 -1.59 2.85 8.30
C HIS A 198 -1.96 4.06 9.16
N LEU A 199 -1.23 4.26 10.25
CA LEU A 199 -1.30 5.48 11.06
C LEU A 199 0.11 6.03 11.24
N PRO A 200 0.45 7.18 10.63
CA PRO A 200 1.78 7.76 10.76
C PRO A 200 2.03 8.29 12.18
N ASP A 201 3.28 8.22 12.65
CA ASP A 201 3.75 8.87 13.87
C ASP A 201 3.50 10.39 13.78
N ASN A 202 4.06 11.02 12.76
CA ASN A 202 3.79 12.42 12.50
C ASN A 202 2.52 12.56 11.65
N HIS A 203 1.45 13.05 12.25
CA HIS A 203 0.15 13.24 11.60
C HIS A 203 0.16 14.24 10.43
N ALA A 204 1.24 14.99 10.19
CA ALA A 204 1.41 15.76 8.97
C ALA A 204 1.44 14.88 7.71
N TRP A 205 1.82 13.60 7.87
CA TRP A 205 1.83 12.59 6.82
C TRP A 205 0.52 11.82 6.67
N LEU A 206 -0.54 12.23 7.35
CA LEU A 206 -1.89 11.73 7.07
C LEU A 206 -2.44 12.47 5.84
N LEU A 207 -2.14 11.97 4.66
CA LEU A 207 -2.39 12.66 3.38
C LEU A 207 -3.87 12.70 2.94
N GLY A 208 -4.76 12.05 3.68
CA GLY A 208 -6.19 11.98 3.36
C GLY A 208 -7.06 11.74 4.59
N PRO A 209 -8.33 11.41 4.41
CA PRO A 209 -9.23 11.11 5.52
C PRO A 209 -8.69 9.98 6.39
N GLY A 210 -8.70 10.16 7.71
CA GLY A 210 -8.23 9.17 8.67
C GLY A 210 -8.29 9.69 10.09
N THR A 211 -8.05 8.81 11.05
CA THR A 211 -7.97 9.18 12.47
C THR A 211 -6.55 9.53 12.87
N LYS A 212 -6.42 10.49 13.80
CA LYS A 212 -5.15 10.83 14.46
C LYS A 212 -4.97 10.13 15.80
N SER A 213 -6.00 9.44 16.28
CA SER A 213 -5.98 8.73 17.55
C SER A 213 -5.60 7.27 17.34
N SER A 214 -4.56 6.78 18.00
CA SER A 214 -4.14 5.38 17.92
C SER A 214 -5.24 4.44 18.45
N SER A 215 -5.96 4.81 19.51
CA SER A 215 -7.07 4.00 20.02
C SER A 215 -8.20 3.87 19.00
N ASN A 216 -8.56 4.96 18.32
CA ASN A 216 -9.55 4.92 17.24
C ASN A 216 -9.04 4.12 16.04
N PHE A 217 -7.76 4.28 15.67
CA PHE A 217 -7.15 3.54 14.57
C PHE A 217 -7.25 2.03 14.78
N PHE A 218 -6.86 1.54 15.96
CA PHE A 218 -6.95 0.11 16.27
C PHE A 218 -8.39 -0.38 16.47
N SER A 219 -9.37 0.51 16.64
CA SER A 219 -10.78 0.14 16.66
C SER A 219 -11.40 0.03 15.25
N LEU A 220 -10.78 0.59 14.21
CA LEU A 220 -11.28 0.50 12.83
C LEU A 220 -11.19 -0.93 12.29
N PRO A 221 -11.99 -1.30 11.28
CA PRO A 221 -11.91 -2.60 10.63
C PRO A 221 -10.49 -2.94 10.15
N LEU A 222 -10.14 -4.22 10.18
CA LEU A 222 -8.90 -4.70 9.58
C LEU A 222 -9.08 -4.77 8.06
N VAL A 223 -8.26 -4.01 7.34
CA VAL A 223 -8.25 -3.98 5.88
C VAL A 223 -7.10 -4.85 5.38
N LYS A 224 -7.39 -5.85 4.57
CA LYS A 224 -6.40 -6.74 3.93
C LYS A 224 -6.10 -6.29 2.51
N ASN A 225 -5.04 -6.84 1.92
CA ASN A 225 -4.54 -6.45 0.58
C ASN A 225 -5.63 -6.47 -0.51
N ALA A 226 -6.52 -7.47 -0.50
CA ALA A 226 -7.62 -7.56 -1.46
C ALA A 226 -8.54 -6.32 -1.46
N ALA A 227 -8.66 -5.61 -0.34
CA ALA A 227 -9.45 -4.38 -0.29
C ALA A 227 -8.87 -3.28 -1.20
N TYR A 228 -7.54 -3.25 -1.37
CA TYR A 228 -6.89 -2.30 -2.27
C TYR A 228 -7.18 -2.62 -3.74
N GLU A 229 -7.18 -3.90 -4.11
CA GLU A 229 -7.46 -4.37 -5.47
C GLU A 229 -8.89 -4.04 -5.89
N TYR A 230 -9.85 -4.19 -4.96
CA TYR A 230 -11.27 -3.96 -5.21
C TYR A 230 -11.76 -2.57 -4.79
N GLY A 231 -10.86 -1.70 -4.30
CA GLY A 231 -11.22 -0.37 -3.84
C GLY A 231 -12.33 -0.36 -2.79
N ILE A 232 -12.28 -1.31 -1.84
CA ILE A 232 -13.31 -1.46 -0.81
C ILE A 232 -13.17 -0.35 0.23
N SER A 233 -14.29 0.28 0.57
CA SER A 233 -14.37 1.40 1.51
C SER A 233 -15.71 1.45 2.24
N ASN A 234 -15.88 2.42 3.14
CA ASN A 234 -17.15 2.69 3.85
C ASN A 234 -17.70 1.45 4.58
N PHE A 235 -16.87 0.83 5.40
CA PHE A 235 -17.26 -0.34 6.18
C PHE A 235 -18.30 0.05 7.25
N LEU A 236 -19.34 -0.74 7.36
CA LEU A 236 -20.35 -0.65 8.42
C LEU A 236 -20.58 -2.05 9.03
N PRO A 237 -20.54 -2.21 10.36
CA PRO A 237 -20.16 -1.22 11.35
C PRO A 237 -18.73 -0.72 11.14
N ASN A 238 -18.46 0.56 11.44
CA ASN A 238 -17.15 1.17 11.34
C ASN A 238 -16.27 0.85 12.56
N ASN A 239 -16.46 -0.34 13.13
CA ASN A 239 -15.67 -0.84 14.25
C ASN A 239 -15.23 -2.28 13.93
N GLY A 240 -13.94 -2.53 13.97
CA GLY A 240 -13.34 -3.83 13.65
C GLY A 240 -13.60 -4.90 14.71
N TYR A 241 -13.95 -4.50 15.93
CA TYR A 241 -14.34 -5.39 17.01
C TYR A 241 -15.78 -5.10 17.46
N ILE A 242 -16.65 -6.10 17.37
CA ILE A 242 -18.07 -5.97 17.67
C ILE A 242 -18.46 -7.00 18.72
N LYS A 243 -19.04 -6.53 19.83
CA LYS A 243 -19.73 -7.41 20.77
C LYS A 243 -21.15 -7.65 20.31
N ALA A 244 -21.43 -8.85 19.81
CA ALA A 244 -22.75 -9.23 19.37
C ALA A 244 -23.52 -10.04 20.43
N ASN A 245 -24.83 -9.83 20.50
CA ASN A 245 -25.73 -10.70 21.25
C ASN A 245 -26.21 -11.82 20.33
N THR A 246 -26.16 -13.07 20.78
CA THR A 246 -26.58 -14.25 20.01
C THR A 246 -28.04 -14.18 19.50
N LYS A 247 -28.85 -13.29 20.04
CA LYS A 247 -30.27 -13.09 19.66
C LYS A 247 -30.50 -11.99 18.63
N LYS A 248 -29.42 -11.25 18.21
CA LYS A 248 -29.55 -10.15 17.25
C LYS A 248 -28.57 -10.35 16.10
N ALA A 249 -29.09 -10.26 14.87
CA ALA A 249 -28.24 -10.26 13.67
C ALA A 249 -27.40 -8.98 13.63
N VAL A 250 -26.15 -9.10 13.20
CA VAL A 250 -25.26 -7.99 12.86
C VAL A 250 -25.21 -7.87 11.35
N GLN A 251 -25.58 -6.70 10.83
CA GLN A 251 -25.50 -6.42 9.40
C GLN A 251 -24.17 -5.77 9.08
N PHE A 252 -23.46 -6.30 8.08
CA PHE A 252 -22.23 -5.73 7.54
C PHE A 252 -22.48 -5.16 6.16
N SER A 253 -21.90 -4.01 5.86
CA SER A 253 -21.91 -3.41 4.52
C SER A 253 -20.62 -2.68 4.22
N PHE A 254 -20.31 -2.53 2.92
CA PHE A 254 -19.16 -1.77 2.42
C PHE A 254 -19.46 -1.27 1.01
N LYS A 255 -18.66 -0.31 0.52
CA LYS A 255 -18.65 0.08 -0.88
C LYS A 255 -17.46 -0.55 -1.57
N ALA A 256 -17.64 -1.00 -2.82
CA ALA A 256 -16.56 -1.37 -3.73
C ALA A 256 -16.53 -0.39 -4.91
N SER A 257 -15.34 0.08 -5.30
CA SER A 257 -15.15 0.98 -6.46
C SER A 257 -14.90 0.21 -7.75
N SER A 258 -14.60 -1.08 -7.66
CA SER A 258 -14.39 -1.98 -8.79
C SER A 258 -15.67 -2.72 -9.17
N SER A 259 -15.82 -3.02 -10.48
CA SER A 259 -16.87 -3.91 -10.99
C SER A 259 -16.55 -5.39 -10.81
N ALA A 260 -15.41 -5.74 -10.20
CA ALA A 260 -15.05 -7.12 -9.94
C ALA A 260 -16.05 -7.78 -8.99
N ALA A 261 -16.43 -9.02 -9.30
CA ALA A 261 -17.25 -9.82 -8.41
C ALA A 261 -16.48 -10.15 -7.13
N ILE A 262 -17.11 -9.97 -5.97
CA ILE A 262 -16.55 -10.36 -4.69
C ILE A 262 -17.23 -11.68 -4.31
N ASP A 263 -16.46 -12.77 -4.41
CA ASP A 263 -16.99 -14.12 -4.17
C ASP A 263 -17.03 -14.47 -2.68
N ILE A 264 -16.10 -13.93 -1.89
CA ILE A 264 -15.94 -14.29 -0.47
C ILE A 264 -15.66 -13.04 0.37
N VAL A 265 -16.41 -12.88 1.43
CA VAL A 265 -16.11 -11.98 2.55
C VAL A 265 -15.96 -12.82 3.81
N ALA A 266 -14.76 -12.87 4.37
CA ALA A 266 -14.50 -13.57 5.61
C ALA A 266 -14.70 -12.64 6.82
N LEU A 267 -15.44 -13.13 7.81
CA LEU A 267 -15.54 -12.50 9.13
C LEU A 267 -14.77 -13.38 10.12
N ALA A 268 -13.79 -12.78 10.83
CA ALA A 268 -13.16 -13.46 11.95
C ALA A 268 -14.06 -13.35 13.19
N ILE A 269 -14.35 -14.47 13.84
CA ILE A 269 -15.19 -14.59 15.03
C ILE A 269 -14.33 -15.00 16.22
#